data_4d5b95b5ce8e1a61032db9ba3b33e8e1
#
_entry.id   4d5b95b5ce8e1a61032db9ba3b33e8e1
#
_cell.length_a   1.000
_cell.length_b   1.000
_cell.length_c   1.000
_cell.angle_alpha   90.00
_cell.angle_beta   90.00
_cell.angle_gamma   90.00
#
_symmetry.space_group_name_H-M   'P 1'
#
loop_
_entity.id
_entity.type
_entity.pdbx_description
1 polymer ?
#
loop_
_entity_poly.entity_id
_entity_poly.type
_entity_poly.pdbx_seq_one_letter_code
_entity_poly.pdbx_strand_id
1 'polypeptide(L)'
;MVNDLETTKLQGKHILVLSSVYPLTPDGNHGAFVRETILRLQPTGAKFTVFAPAYEASKSYTLEGVHIYRFRYCLKRFENLVRDGAPTKLQRQPLNLIPATLYVILGTVQLFWLCLRKRPDLLHVQWPFPHGVMAMPAAKLLGIPMVLSCHGGELLLAKKFGFVASFLRWFLPMAKGITANSSFTQGLINKLYDGPVEVIPYGLTIEAKPAIPRQEGEVPKILFVGRLDERKGVRYLLEALPIILAKQPVRLRIVGKGILEEELKAQCQELGLESVIDFLGFVTKEELAQEYASCDVFVLPSIVDSKGDTEGLGIVMIEALAHAKPVVATPVGGIPDVIIPDQTGLLVPEKNPNALAKAVLELLANPERAAELGRNGLSDVQSRFSWERIILLWQKVFVKAVD
;
A
#
# COMPACT_ATOMS: atom_id res chain seq x y z
N MET A 1 13.28 -0.97 27.29
CA MET A 1 12.59 -2.08 27.95
C MET A 1 11.15 -2.05 27.47
N VAL A 2 10.90 -2.71 26.35
CA VAL A 2 9.54 -2.89 25.80
C VAL A 2 8.89 -3.98 26.65
N ASN A 3 7.66 -3.76 27.08
CA ASN A 3 6.92 -4.61 28.01
C ASN A 3 6.91 -6.10 27.56
N ASP A 4 7.74 -6.93 28.17
CA ASP A 4 7.74 -8.41 28.03
C ASP A 4 6.36 -9.03 28.34
N LEU A 5 5.49 -8.32 29.04
CA LEU A 5 4.14 -8.72 29.41
C LEU A 5 3.16 -8.77 28.21
N GLU A 6 3.30 -7.87 27.22
CA GLU A 6 2.41 -7.90 26.03
C GLU A 6 2.86 -8.94 25.00
N THR A 7 4.16 -9.22 24.93
CA THR A 7 4.71 -10.24 24.01
C THR A 7 4.26 -11.65 24.41
N THR A 8 4.13 -11.93 25.71
CA THR A 8 3.67 -13.23 26.24
C THR A 8 2.20 -13.54 25.94
N LYS A 9 1.35 -12.54 25.77
CA LYS A 9 -0.10 -12.73 25.55
C LYS A 9 -0.47 -13.26 24.15
N LEU A 10 0.37 -13.05 23.13
CA LEU A 10 0.17 -13.59 21.79
C LEU A 10 0.80 -14.97 21.60
N GLN A 11 1.61 -15.43 22.56
CA GLN A 11 2.29 -16.72 22.46
C GLN A 11 1.27 -17.86 22.35
N GLY A 12 1.42 -18.67 21.31
CA GLY A 12 0.53 -19.80 21.02
C GLY A 12 -0.81 -19.44 20.39
N LYS A 13 -1.21 -18.16 20.37
CA LYS A 13 -2.46 -17.71 19.73
C LYS A 13 -2.43 -17.92 18.23
N HIS A 14 -3.53 -18.38 17.68
CA HIS A 14 -3.70 -18.61 16.25
C HIS A 14 -4.53 -17.48 15.61
N ILE A 15 -3.88 -16.71 14.73
CA ILE A 15 -4.49 -15.61 13.98
C ILE A 15 -4.72 -16.05 12.54
N LEU A 16 -5.98 -16.03 12.10
CA LEU A 16 -6.34 -16.30 10.72
C LEU A 16 -6.51 -14.96 9.98
N VAL A 17 -5.65 -14.71 9.00
CA VAL A 17 -5.65 -13.48 8.20
C VAL A 17 -6.43 -13.71 6.92
N LEU A 18 -7.53 -12.98 6.74
CA LEU A 18 -8.31 -12.95 5.51
C LEU A 18 -7.86 -11.78 4.64
N SER A 19 -7.34 -12.07 3.46
CA SER A 19 -6.78 -11.06 2.55
C SER A 19 -7.11 -11.36 1.10
N SER A 20 -7.34 -10.32 0.28
CA SER A 20 -7.47 -10.48 -1.19
C SER A 20 -6.12 -10.75 -1.87
N VAL A 21 -5.02 -10.38 -1.22
CA VAL A 21 -3.67 -10.45 -1.78
C VAL A 21 -2.70 -11.12 -0.81
N TYR A 22 -1.85 -12.00 -1.34
CA TYR A 22 -0.70 -12.56 -0.61
C TYR A 22 0.30 -13.10 -1.64
N PRO A 23 1.61 -12.87 -1.50
CA PRO A 23 2.60 -13.27 -2.48
C PRO A 23 2.63 -14.78 -2.71
N LEU A 24 2.94 -15.24 -3.93
CA LEU A 24 3.17 -16.65 -4.24
C LEU A 24 4.61 -17.09 -3.93
N THR A 25 5.53 -16.15 -3.97
CA THR A 25 6.97 -16.34 -3.73
C THR A 25 7.48 -15.30 -2.73
N PRO A 26 8.63 -15.52 -2.09
CA PRO A 26 9.22 -14.53 -1.17
C PRO A 26 9.44 -13.16 -1.80
N ASP A 27 9.78 -13.11 -3.09
CA ASP A 27 10.06 -11.86 -3.81
C ASP A 27 8.82 -11.24 -4.45
N GLY A 28 7.65 -11.89 -4.28
CA GLY A 28 6.39 -11.42 -4.86
C GLY A 28 5.91 -10.12 -4.21
N ASN A 29 5.61 -9.10 -5.02
CA ASN A 29 5.15 -7.80 -4.54
C ASN A 29 3.64 -7.74 -4.22
N HIS A 30 2.85 -8.72 -4.71
CA HIS A 30 1.39 -8.71 -4.56
C HIS A 30 0.95 -9.05 -3.14
N GLY A 31 0.75 -8.05 -2.30
CA GLY A 31 0.42 -8.20 -0.88
C GLY A 31 1.65 -8.31 0.04
N ALA A 32 2.81 -7.81 -0.40
CA ALA A 32 4.04 -7.83 0.38
C ALA A 32 3.88 -7.23 1.78
N PHE A 33 3.11 -6.15 1.94
CA PHE A 33 2.87 -5.52 3.25
C PHE A 33 2.13 -6.45 4.23
N VAL A 34 1.21 -7.31 3.76
CA VAL A 34 0.53 -8.30 4.62
C VAL A 34 1.54 -9.38 5.07
N ARG A 35 2.37 -9.86 4.12
CA ARG A 35 3.41 -10.84 4.40
C ARG A 35 4.44 -10.29 5.40
N GLU A 36 4.99 -9.11 5.16
CA GLU A 36 5.98 -8.50 6.06
C GLU A 36 5.43 -8.30 7.47
N THR A 37 4.18 -7.85 7.61
CA THR A 37 3.53 -7.73 8.92
C THR A 37 3.43 -9.07 9.63
N ILE A 38 3.03 -10.13 8.94
CA ILE A 38 2.92 -11.48 9.52
C ILE A 38 4.31 -12.00 9.96
N LEU A 39 5.32 -11.90 9.08
CA LEU A 39 6.68 -12.38 9.37
C LEU A 39 7.30 -11.68 10.59
N ARG A 40 7.09 -10.36 10.70
CA ARG A 40 7.58 -9.58 11.84
C ARG A 40 6.81 -9.84 13.14
N LEU A 41 5.58 -10.37 13.04
CA LEU A 41 4.79 -10.77 14.21
C LEU A 41 5.04 -12.23 14.63
N GLN A 42 5.58 -13.11 13.78
CA GLN A 42 5.89 -14.51 14.16
C GLN A 42 6.79 -14.63 15.41
N PRO A 43 7.83 -13.79 15.61
CA PRO A 43 8.66 -13.85 16.81
C PRO A 43 7.92 -13.62 18.14
N THR A 44 6.69 -13.07 18.10
CA THR A 44 5.83 -12.98 19.30
C THR A 44 5.29 -14.33 19.77
N GLY A 45 5.53 -15.41 19.01
CA GLY A 45 4.99 -16.75 19.26
C GLY A 45 3.57 -16.95 18.74
N ALA A 46 2.95 -15.96 18.09
CA ALA A 46 1.67 -16.11 17.40
C ALA A 46 1.80 -17.01 16.17
N LYS A 47 0.80 -17.84 15.93
CA LYS A 47 0.68 -18.68 14.73
C LYS A 47 -0.22 -18.01 13.72
N PHE A 48 0.19 -18.01 12.46
CA PHE A 48 -0.58 -17.39 11.38
C PHE A 48 -1.02 -18.40 10.34
N THR A 49 -2.26 -18.24 9.87
CA THR A 49 -2.78 -18.87 8.66
C THR A 49 -3.37 -17.77 7.79
N VAL A 50 -3.07 -17.78 6.49
CA VAL A 50 -3.64 -16.83 5.54
C VAL A 50 -4.72 -17.51 4.72
N PHE A 51 -5.88 -16.88 4.61
CA PHE A 51 -6.96 -17.27 3.72
C PHE A 51 -7.07 -16.24 2.60
N ALA A 52 -6.71 -16.64 1.39
CA ALA A 52 -6.66 -15.75 0.23
C ALA A 52 -7.25 -16.44 -1.01
N PRO A 53 -7.79 -15.69 -2.00
CA PRO A 53 -8.35 -16.29 -3.20
C PRO A 53 -7.28 -16.98 -4.04
N ALA A 54 -7.67 -18.06 -4.72
CA ALA A 54 -6.87 -18.61 -5.78
C ALA A 54 -6.83 -17.65 -6.98
N TYR A 55 -5.69 -17.52 -7.60
CA TYR A 55 -5.52 -16.86 -8.89
C TYR A 55 -4.49 -17.64 -9.72
N GLU A 56 -4.62 -17.59 -11.04
CA GLU A 56 -3.76 -18.36 -11.97
C GLU A 56 -3.65 -19.84 -11.60
N ALA A 57 -4.77 -20.40 -11.14
CA ALA A 57 -4.85 -21.81 -10.68
C ALA A 57 -3.93 -22.16 -9.50
N SER A 58 -3.47 -21.17 -8.71
CA SER A 58 -2.64 -21.42 -7.54
C SER A 58 -3.31 -22.36 -6.55
N LYS A 59 -2.51 -23.26 -5.98
CA LYS A 59 -2.92 -24.18 -4.92
C LYS A 59 -2.53 -23.59 -3.57
N SER A 60 -3.08 -24.14 -2.48
CA SER A 60 -2.60 -23.84 -1.13
C SER A 60 -1.15 -24.32 -0.96
N TYR A 61 -0.35 -23.55 -0.22
CA TYR A 61 1.08 -23.77 -0.01
C TYR A 61 1.52 -23.25 1.36
N THR A 62 2.75 -23.51 1.73
CA THR A 62 3.39 -22.94 2.91
C THR A 62 4.54 -22.05 2.46
N LEU A 63 4.63 -20.84 2.98
CA LEU A 63 5.70 -19.89 2.71
C LEU A 63 6.20 -19.35 4.05
N GLU A 64 7.50 -19.49 4.32
CA GLU A 64 8.16 -18.95 5.53
C GLU A 64 7.44 -19.35 6.84
N GLY A 65 7.00 -20.62 6.92
CA GLY A 65 6.28 -21.14 8.09
C GLY A 65 4.81 -20.78 8.17
N VAL A 66 4.29 -19.93 7.30
CA VAL A 66 2.87 -19.55 7.22
C VAL A 66 2.16 -20.45 6.21
N HIS A 67 1.01 -21.02 6.62
CA HIS A 67 0.16 -21.78 5.70
C HIS A 67 -0.82 -20.86 4.98
N ILE A 68 -0.76 -20.82 3.65
CA ILE A 68 -1.62 -20.01 2.80
C ILE A 68 -2.70 -20.89 2.18
N TYR A 69 -3.94 -20.69 2.60
CA TYR A 69 -5.11 -21.37 2.08
C TYR A 69 -5.64 -20.61 0.88
N ARG A 70 -5.51 -21.18 -0.34
CA ARG A 70 -6.05 -20.60 -1.58
C ARG A 70 -7.45 -21.14 -1.84
N PHE A 71 -8.48 -20.33 -1.52
CA PHE A 71 -9.86 -20.74 -1.77
C PHE A 71 -10.26 -20.56 -3.24
N ARG A 72 -10.97 -21.56 -3.75
CA ARG A 72 -11.46 -21.58 -5.13
C ARG A 72 -12.86 -20.96 -5.18
N TYR A 73 -13.10 -20.08 -6.14
CA TYR A 73 -14.39 -19.40 -6.26
C TYR A 73 -15.03 -19.53 -7.66
N CYS A 74 -14.29 -20.04 -8.66
CA CYS A 74 -14.84 -20.34 -9.98
C CYS A 74 -13.91 -21.30 -10.75
N LEU A 75 -14.16 -21.46 -12.05
CA LEU A 75 -13.26 -22.22 -12.93
C LEU A 75 -11.91 -21.50 -13.05
N LYS A 76 -10.82 -22.25 -13.11
CA LYS A 76 -9.42 -21.73 -13.09
C LYS A 76 -9.20 -20.53 -14.01
N ARG A 77 -9.75 -20.55 -15.24
CA ARG A 77 -9.61 -19.47 -16.24
C ARG A 77 -10.26 -18.14 -15.84
N PHE A 78 -11.17 -18.15 -14.86
CA PHE A 78 -11.87 -16.96 -14.37
C PHE A 78 -11.39 -16.52 -12.98
N GLU A 79 -10.42 -17.22 -12.37
CA GLU A 79 -9.82 -16.86 -11.08
C GLU A 79 -8.77 -15.76 -11.23
N ASN A 80 -9.17 -14.63 -11.76
CA ASN A 80 -8.28 -13.47 -12.01
C ASN A 80 -8.85 -12.16 -11.46
N LEU A 81 -9.95 -12.24 -10.67
CA LEU A 81 -10.70 -11.07 -10.20
C LEU A 81 -9.81 -10.08 -9.42
N VAL A 82 -8.90 -10.58 -8.58
CA VAL A 82 -8.08 -9.76 -7.68
C VAL A 82 -6.74 -9.30 -8.27
N ARG A 83 -6.33 -9.83 -9.41
CA ARG A 83 -5.03 -9.54 -10.02
C ARG A 83 -4.86 -8.06 -10.40
N ASP A 84 -5.88 -7.49 -11.05
CA ASP A 84 -5.83 -6.12 -11.60
C ASP A 84 -6.75 -5.15 -10.83
N GLY A 85 -7.20 -5.58 -9.63
CA GLY A 85 -8.17 -4.84 -8.83
C GLY A 85 -9.62 -5.14 -9.22
N ALA A 86 -10.35 -5.82 -8.35
CA ALA A 86 -11.74 -6.23 -8.57
C ALA A 86 -12.67 -5.09 -9.00
N PRO A 87 -12.62 -3.88 -8.40
CA PRO A 87 -13.49 -2.77 -8.81
C PRO A 87 -13.31 -2.36 -10.27
N THR A 88 -12.08 -2.33 -10.76
CA THR A 88 -11.77 -1.94 -12.15
C THR A 88 -12.29 -2.98 -13.15
N LYS A 89 -12.14 -4.28 -12.84
CA LYS A 89 -12.65 -5.36 -13.69
C LYS A 89 -14.18 -5.40 -13.75
N LEU A 90 -14.85 -5.20 -12.61
CA LEU A 90 -16.31 -5.17 -12.54
C LEU A 90 -16.91 -4.03 -13.37
N GLN A 91 -16.23 -2.87 -13.41
CA GLN A 91 -16.67 -1.74 -14.23
C GLN A 91 -16.53 -1.99 -15.74
N ARG A 92 -15.47 -2.68 -16.16
CA ARG A 92 -15.18 -2.95 -17.57
C ARG A 92 -15.98 -4.09 -18.17
N GLN A 93 -16.34 -5.08 -17.35
CA GLN A 93 -16.99 -6.32 -17.82
C GLN A 93 -18.06 -6.77 -16.83
N PRO A 94 -19.35 -6.48 -17.06
CA PRO A 94 -20.47 -6.85 -16.17
C PRO A 94 -20.55 -8.37 -15.87
N LEU A 95 -20.11 -9.22 -16.78
CA LEU A 95 -20.04 -10.68 -16.58
C LEU A 95 -19.15 -11.08 -15.37
N ASN A 96 -18.23 -10.21 -14.92
CA ASN A 96 -17.43 -10.45 -13.72
C ASN A 96 -18.25 -10.37 -12.40
N LEU A 97 -19.54 -9.97 -12.46
CA LEU A 97 -20.44 -10.05 -11.31
C LEU A 97 -20.64 -11.50 -10.84
N ILE A 98 -20.68 -12.46 -11.76
CA ILE A 98 -20.83 -13.89 -11.40
C ILE A 98 -19.63 -14.39 -10.60
N PRO A 99 -18.38 -14.28 -11.08
CA PRO A 99 -17.20 -14.63 -10.28
C PRO A 99 -17.11 -13.85 -8.96
N ALA A 100 -17.53 -12.57 -8.93
CA ALA A 100 -17.51 -11.76 -7.71
C ALA A 100 -18.53 -12.27 -6.66
N THR A 101 -19.73 -12.65 -7.09
CA THR A 101 -20.73 -13.25 -6.21
C THR A 101 -20.26 -14.60 -5.68
N LEU A 102 -19.73 -15.46 -6.56
CA LEU A 102 -19.17 -16.75 -6.18
C LEU A 102 -17.95 -16.60 -5.25
N TYR A 103 -17.14 -15.58 -5.44
CA TYR A 103 -16.03 -15.23 -4.55
C TYR A 103 -16.52 -15.04 -3.11
N VAL A 104 -17.58 -14.27 -2.91
CA VAL A 104 -18.15 -14.05 -1.56
C VAL A 104 -18.78 -15.32 -1.02
N ILE A 105 -19.65 -15.99 -1.78
CA ILE A 105 -20.40 -17.16 -1.30
C ILE A 105 -19.45 -18.32 -0.99
N LEU A 106 -18.63 -18.75 -1.97
CA LEU A 106 -17.76 -19.90 -1.79
C LEU A 106 -16.61 -19.60 -0.83
N GLY A 107 -16.14 -18.34 -0.81
CA GLY A 107 -15.18 -17.88 0.19
C GLY A 107 -15.73 -17.93 1.60
N THR A 108 -16.99 -17.53 1.82
CA THR A 108 -17.67 -17.63 3.12
C THR A 108 -17.75 -19.08 3.60
N VAL A 109 -18.21 -19.99 2.74
CA VAL A 109 -18.35 -21.41 3.10
C VAL A 109 -16.98 -22.02 3.45
N GLN A 110 -15.98 -21.81 2.61
CA GLN A 110 -14.64 -22.36 2.82
C GLN A 110 -13.96 -21.76 4.05
N LEU A 111 -14.11 -20.44 4.30
CA LEU A 111 -13.60 -19.78 5.50
C LEU A 111 -14.27 -20.34 6.76
N PHE A 112 -15.58 -20.49 6.76
CA PHE A 112 -16.33 -21.06 7.90
C PHE A 112 -15.84 -22.48 8.24
N TRP A 113 -15.69 -23.35 7.24
CA TRP A 113 -15.13 -24.69 7.43
C TRP A 113 -13.68 -24.69 7.90
N LEU A 114 -12.87 -23.75 7.41
CA LEU A 114 -11.50 -23.58 7.88
C LEU A 114 -11.47 -23.16 9.36
N CYS A 115 -12.32 -22.22 9.76
CA CYS A 115 -12.45 -21.78 11.15
C CYS A 115 -12.92 -22.91 12.07
N LEU A 116 -13.89 -23.75 11.65
CA LEU A 116 -14.32 -24.92 12.41
C LEU A 116 -13.18 -25.92 12.67
N ARG A 117 -12.32 -26.12 11.66
CA ARG A 117 -11.20 -27.09 11.74
C ARG A 117 -9.99 -26.54 12.49
N LYS A 118 -9.65 -25.28 12.27
CA LYS A 118 -8.44 -24.66 12.82
C LYS A 118 -8.66 -23.94 14.14
N ARG A 119 -9.89 -23.56 14.44
CA ARG A 119 -10.30 -22.84 15.65
C ARG A 119 -9.34 -21.66 15.95
N PRO A 120 -9.24 -20.65 15.06
CA PRO A 120 -8.38 -19.52 15.32
C PRO A 120 -8.88 -18.72 16.52
N ASP A 121 -7.97 -18.14 17.29
CA ASP A 121 -8.28 -17.24 18.41
C ASP A 121 -8.72 -15.86 17.91
N LEU A 122 -8.34 -15.46 16.68
CA LEU A 122 -8.62 -14.15 16.09
C LEU A 122 -8.77 -14.25 14.57
N LEU A 123 -9.75 -13.51 14.02
CA LEU A 123 -9.83 -13.21 12.60
C LEU A 123 -9.26 -11.81 12.33
N HIS A 124 -8.19 -11.72 11.54
CA HIS A 124 -7.69 -10.45 11.03
C HIS A 124 -8.18 -10.23 9.61
N VAL A 125 -9.13 -9.33 9.41
CA VAL A 125 -9.82 -9.11 8.14
C VAL A 125 -9.25 -7.87 7.46
N GLN A 126 -8.55 -8.10 6.35
CA GLN A 126 -8.07 -7.03 5.47
C GLN A 126 -9.20 -6.61 4.52
N TRP A 127 -9.40 -5.32 4.30
CA TRP A 127 -10.51 -4.78 3.50
C TRP A 127 -11.88 -5.27 3.99
N PRO A 128 -12.47 -4.64 5.02
CA PRO A 128 -13.76 -5.05 5.63
C PRO A 128 -14.91 -5.28 4.63
N PHE A 129 -14.84 -4.72 3.44
CA PHE A 129 -15.73 -5.07 2.34
C PHE A 129 -14.91 -5.51 1.11
N PRO A 130 -15.19 -6.70 0.53
CA PRO A 130 -16.29 -7.64 0.87
C PRO A 130 -15.93 -8.69 1.94
N HIS A 131 -14.70 -8.70 2.48
CA HIS A 131 -14.22 -9.79 3.34
C HIS A 131 -14.95 -9.87 4.68
N GLY A 132 -15.47 -8.75 5.19
CA GLY A 132 -16.31 -8.75 6.38
C GLY A 132 -17.58 -9.58 6.19
N VAL A 133 -18.19 -9.54 5.00
CA VAL A 133 -19.33 -10.42 4.68
C VAL A 133 -18.94 -11.89 4.80
N MET A 134 -17.72 -12.23 4.33
CA MET A 134 -17.22 -13.61 4.40
C MET A 134 -16.85 -14.05 5.81
N ALA A 135 -16.27 -13.16 6.61
CA ALA A 135 -15.83 -13.45 7.98
C ALA A 135 -16.97 -13.51 9.00
N MET A 136 -18.04 -12.78 8.76
CA MET A 136 -19.13 -12.60 9.70
C MET A 136 -19.79 -13.91 10.20
N PRO A 137 -20.10 -14.92 9.36
CA PRO A 137 -20.68 -16.17 9.86
C PRO A 137 -19.76 -16.90 10.82
N ALA A 138 -18.45 -16.97 10.52
CA ALA A 138 -17.47 -17.60 11.41
C ALA A 138 -17.35 -16.81 12.72
N ALA A 139 -17.25 -15.49 12.66
CA ALA A 139 -17.15 -14.64 13.85
C ALA A 139 -18.36 -14.78 14.76
N LYS A 140 -19.59 -14.69 14.21
CA LYS A 140 -20.83 -14.76 15.02
C LYS A 140 -21.14 -16.14 15.54
N LEU A 141 -21.08 -17.18 14.69
CA LEU A 141 -21.51 -18.53 15.06
C LEU A 141 -20.46 -19.30 15.86
N LEU A 142 -19.17 -18.98 15.66
CA LEU A 142 -18.08 -19.63 16.40
C LEU A 142 -17.52 -18.76 17.53
N GLY A 143 -18.03 -17.54 17.71
CA GLY A 143 -17.59 -16.61 18.76
C GLY A 143 -16.15 -16.09 18.57
N ILE A 144 -15.62 -16.06 17.32
CA ILE A 144 -14.25 -15.66 17.07
C ILE A 144 -14.16 -14.13 16.95
N PRO A 145 -13.35 -13.44 17.78
CA PRO A 145 -13.18 -12.00 17.70
C PRO A 145 -12.54 -11.58 16.36
N MET A 146 -12.81 -10.33 15.94
CA MET A 146 -12.28 -9.78 14.70
C MET A 146 -11.49 -8.50 14.93
N VAL A 147 -10.38 -8.37 14.22
CA VAL A 147 -9.70 -7.09 13.93
C VAL A 147 -9.86 -6.77 12.46
N LEU A 148 -10.26 -5.54 12.15
CA LEU A 148 -10.51 -5.08 10.78
C LEU A 148 -9.44 -4.08 10.37
N SER A 149 -8.82 -4.28 9.21
CA SER A 149 -7.85 -3.36 8.63
C SER A 149 -8.38 -2.70 7.37
N CYS A 150 -8.55 -1.39 7.42
CA CYS A 150 -9.01 -0.58 6.32
C CYS A 150 -7.81 0.01 5.56
N HIS A 151 -7.91 -0.04 4.22
CA HIS A 151 -6.84 0.40 3.31
C HIS A 151 -7.28 1.53 2.36
N GLY A 152 -8.52 2.00 2.47
CA GLY A 152 -9.08 3.11 1.70
C GLY A 152 -10.01 2.67 0.57
N GLY A 153 -9.66 1.66 -0.22
CA GLY A 153 -10.44 1.24 -1.39
C GLY A 153 -11.89 0.85 -1.09
N GLU A 154 -12.14 0.14 0.02
CA GLU A 154 -13.48 -0.23 0.49
C GLU A 154 -14.30 0.98 0.95
N LEU A 155 -13.63 2.01 1.46
CA LEU A 155 -14.28 3.24 1.90
C LEU A 155 -14.69 4.12 0.72
N LEU A 156 -13.89 4.10 -0.36
CA LEU A 156 -14.26 4.73 -1.62
C LEU A 156 -15.47 4.01 -2.27
N LEU A 157 -15.53 2.68 -2.18
CA LEU A 157 -16.72 1.94 -2.57
C LEU A 157 -17.93 2.34 -1.74
N ALA A 158 -17.76 2.56 -0.43
CA ALA A 158 -18.84 3.05 0.45
C ALA A 158 -19.33 4.46 0.06
N LYS A 159 -18.41 5.34 -0.37
CA LYS A 159 -18.77 6.67 -0.90
C LYS A 159 -19.60 6.56 -2.19
N LYS A 160 -19.30 5.57 -3.03
CA LYS A 160 -19.97 5.37 -4.32
C LYS A 160 -21.28 4.58 -4.21
N PHE A 161 -21.33 3.59 -3.30
CA PHE A 161 -22.47 2.68 -3.17
C PHE A 161 -23.03 2.71 -1.75
N GLY A 162 -24.24 3.25 -1.60
CA GLY A 162 -24.90 3.39 -0.29
C GLY A 162 -25.07 2.08 0.49
N PHE A 163 -25.27 0.94 -0.20
CA PHE A 163 -25.39 -0.36 0.46
C PHE A 163 -24.06 -0.79 1.12
N VAL A 164 -22.90 -0.44 0.53
CA VAL A 164 -21.58 -0.69 1.13
C VAL A 164 -21.41 0.17 2.38
N ALA A 165 -21.80 1.45 2.31
CA ALA A 165 -21.78 2.34 3.47
C ALA A 165 -22.67 1.81 4.61
N SER A 166 -23.90 1.38 4.30
CA SER A 166 -24.83 0.80 5.27
C SER A 166 -24.29 -0.49 5.90
N PHE A 167 -23.68 -1.35 5.07
CA PHE A 167 -23.00 -2.55 5.55
C PHE A 167 -21.86 -2.20 6.51
N LEU A 168 -20.95 -1.27 6.13
CA LEU A 168 -19.83 -0.90 6.96
C LEU A 168 -20.28 -0.24 8.28
N ARG A 169 -21.26 0.67 8.27
CA ARG A 169 -21.82 1.23 9.51
C ARG A 169 -22.32 0.18 10.47
N TRP A 170 -22.97 -0.87 9.95
CA TRP A 170 -23.46 -1.97 10.75
C TRP A 170 -22.35 -2.94 11.18
N PHE A 171 -21.34 -3.17 10.33
CA PHE A 171 -20.33 -4.20 10.54
C PHE A 171 -19.14 -3.73 11.40
N LEU A 172 -18.66 -2.48 11.20
CA LEU A 172 -17.50 -1.95 11.94
C LEU A 172 -17.64 -2.05 13.46
N PRO A 173 -18.82 -1.74 14.08
CA PRO A 173 -18.98 -1.87 15.53
C PRO A 173 -18.87 -3.30 16.09
N MET A 174 -18.90 -4.33 15.26
CA MET A 174 -18.76 -5.73 15.69
C MET A 174 -17.30 -6.15 15.90
N ALA A 175 -16.35 -5.33 15.45
CA ALA A 175 -14.93 -5.63 15.61
C ALA A 175 -14.42 -5.29 17.02
N LYS A 176 -13.46 -6.07 17.50
CA LYS A 176 -12.71 -5.79 18.72
C LYS A 176 -11.62 -4.74 18.52
N GLY A 177 -11.19 -4.52 17.27
CA GLY A 177 -10.24 -3.49 16.88
C GLY A 177 -10.41 -3.11 15.41
N ILE A 178 -10.23 -1.83 15.12
CA ILE A 178 -10.26 -1.31 13.75
C ILE A 178 -8.97 -0.54 13.53
N THR A 179 -8.31 -0.80 12.40
CA THR A 179 -7.07 -0.12 12.02
C THR A 179 -7.21 0.56 10.66
N ALA A 180 -6.48 1.66 10.51
CA ALA A 180 -6.32 2.39 9.26
C ALA A 180 -4.83 2.50 8.93
N ASN A 181 -4.47 2.52 7.65
CA ASN A 181 -3.09 2.67 7.21
C ASN A 181 -2.59 4.12 7.22
N SER A 182 -3.49 5.09 7.41
CA SER A 182 -3.19 6.53 7.46
C SER A 182 -4.28 7.31 8.19
N SER A 183 -3.98 8.55 8.59
CA SER A 183 -4.97 9.48 9.15
C SER A 183 -6.06 9.82 8.14
N PHE A 184 -5.72 9.88 6.86
CA PHE A 184 -6.71 10.04 5.79
C PHE A 184 -7.72 8.89 5.78
N THR A 185 -7.24 7.64 5.81
CA THR A 185 -8.12 6.46 5.87
C THR A 185 -8.93 6.44 7.17
N GLN A 186 -8.33 6.80 8.31
CA GLN A 186 -9.03 6.96 9.58
C GLN A 186 -10.16 7.99 9.46
N GLY A 187 -9.90 9.16 8.85
CA GLY A 187 -10.92 10.19 8.60
C GLY A 187 -12.08 9.71 7.71
N LEU A 188 -11.83 8.79 6.78
CA LEU A 188 -12.89 8.15 5.99
C LEU A 188 -13.71 7.17 6.84
N ILE A 189 -13.08 6.40 7.72
CA ILE A 189 -13.76 5.48 8.65
C ILE A 189 -14.65 6.27 9.60
N ASN A 190 -14.16 7.37 10.14
CA ASN A 190 -14.89 8.21 11.11
C ASN A 190 -16.17 8.84 10.55
N LYS A 191 -16.36 8.88 9.24
CA LYS A 191 -17.64 9.22 8.58
C LYS A 191 -18.69 8.11 8.66
N LEU A 192 -18.29 6.90 9.03
CA LEU A 192 -19.13 5.71 9.10
C LEU A 192 -19.22 5.12 10.51
N TYR A 193 -18.26 5.43 11.38
CA TYR A 193 -18.08 4.81 12.69
C TYR A 193 -17.43 5.78 13.67
N ASP A 194 -18.05 5.99 14.84
CA ASP A 194 -17.61 6.96 15.86
C ASP A 194 -16.66 6.35 16.92
N GLY A 195 -16.37 5.07 16.83
CA GLY A 195 -15.50 4.37 17.79
C GLY A 195 -14.01 4.54 17.50
N PRO A 196 -13.15 3.97 18.35
CA PRO A 196 -11.71 4.08 18.22
C PRO A 196 -11.17 3.38 16.97
N VAL A 197 -10.28 4.05 16.25
CA VAL A 197 -9.56 3.53 15.08
C VAL A 197 -8.06 3.81 15.30
N GLU A 198 -7.27 2.74 15.31
CA GLU A 198 -5.81 2.86 15.45
C GLU A 198 -5.16 3.07 14.08
N VAL A 199 -4.29 4.08 13.95
CA VAL A 199 -3.51 4.27 12.73
C VAL A 199 -2.24 3.44 12.80
N ILE A 200 -2.14 2.42 11.94
CA ILE A 200 -0.97 1.56 11.81
C ILE A 200 -0.49 1.62 10.36
N PRO A 201 0.56 2.42 10.07
CA PRO A 201 1.10 2.54 8.72
C PRO A 201 1.81 1.26 8.28
N TYR A 202 2.14 1.17 7.01
CA TYR A 202 3.01 0.12 6.50
C TYR A 202 4.46 0.41 6.91
N GLY A 203 5.21 -0.66 7.22
CA GLY A 203 6.65 -0.58 7.43
C GLY A 203 7.43 -0.64 6.11
N LEU A 204 8.72 -0.39 6.20
CA LEU A 204 9.64 -0.44 5.06
C LEU A 204 9.70 -1.87 4.47
N THR A 205 9.49 -2.01 3.16
CA THR A 205 9.42 -3.31 2.47
C THR A 205 10.69 -3.68 1.71
N ILE A 206 11.59 -2.73 1.56
CA ILE A 206 12.89 -2.92 0.88
C ILE A 206 14.03 -2.58 1.84
N GLU A 207 15.17 -3.22 1.64
CA GLU A 207 16.40 -2.88 2.35
C GLU A 207 16.99 -1.59 1.76
N ALA A 208 17.21 -0.60 2.61
CA ALA A 208 17.77 0.66 2.18
C ALA A 208 19.27 0.50 1.88
N LYS A 209 19.69 0.93 0.69
CA LYS A 209 21.10 1.03 0.31
C LYS A 209 21.64 2.42 0.64
N PRO A 210 22.94 2.56 0.94
CA PRO A 210 23.56 3.85 1.07
C PRO A 210 23.34 4.71 -0.20
N ALA A 211 23.12 6.01 -0.02
CA ALA A 211 22.99 6.92 -1.13
C ALA A 211 24.25 6.87 -2.01
N ILE A 212 24.07 6.79 -3.32
CA ILE A 212 25.16 6.85 -4.30
C ILE A 212 25.27 8.30 -4.72
N PRO A 213 26.38 8.98 -4.39
CA PRO A 213 26.62 10.34 -4.84
C PRO A 213 26.71 10.39 -6.37
N ARG A 214 26.08 11.40 -6.97
CA ARG A 214 26.23 11.66 -8.39
C ARG A 214 27.68 12.05 -8.69
N GLN A 215 28.23 11.50 -9.77
CA GLN A 215 29.55 11.88 -10.24
C GLN A 215 29.54 13.26 -10.92
N GLU A 216 30.66 13.95 -10.91
CA GLU A 216 30.79 15.23 -11.58
C GLU A 216 30.55 15.08 -13.10
N GLY A 217 29.67 15.92 -13.64
CA GLY A 217 29.26 15.83 -15.06
C GLY A 217 28.08 14.88 -15.35
N GLU A 218 27.65 14.06 -14.40
CA GLU A 218 26.43 13.25 -14.59
C GLU A 218 25.17 14.13 -14.55
N VAL A 219 24.20 13.79 -15.43
CA VAL A 219 22.89 14.42 -15.46
C VAL A 219 22.06 14.02 -14.25
N PRO A 220 21.44 14.97 -13.52
CA PRO A 220 20.58 14.67 -12.39
C PRO A 220 19.42 13.73 -12.74
N LYS A 221 19.12 12.81 -11.83
CA LYS A 221 18.06 11.78 -11.97
C LYS A 221 16.87 12.12 -11.10
N ILE A 222 15.71 12.27 -11.72
CA ILE A 222 14.40 12.34 -11.05
C ILE A 222 13.81 10.93 -11.08
N LEU A 223 13.34 10.42 -9.94
CA LEU A 223 12.73 9.09 -9.84
C LEU A 223 11.25 9.20 -9.50
N PHE A 224 10.44 8.46 -10.25
CA PHE A 224 9.07 8.12 -9.91
C PHE A 224 8.94 6.60 -9.76
N VAL A 225 8.24 6.15 -8.71
CA VAL A 225 7.91 4.73 -8.50
C VAL A 225 6.42 4.60 -8.22
N GLY A 226 5.72 3.75 -8.98
CA GLY A 226 4.32 3.48 -8.74
C GLY A 226 3.57 2.90 -9.93
N ARG A 227 2.30 2.55 -9.70
CA ARG A 227 1.43 2.12 -10.81
C ARG A 227 1.15 3.32 -11.73
N LEU A 228 1.13 3.08 -13.02
CA LEU A 228 0.78 4.10 -14.01
C LEU A 228 -0.75 4.15 -14.15
N ASP A 229 -1.41 4.73 -13.14
CA ASP A 229 -2.85 5.03 -13.09
C ASP A 229 -3.08 6.53 -12.85
N GLU A 230 -4.32 7.00 -13.06
CA GLU A 230 -4.68 8.42 -13.03
C GLU A 230 -4.28 9.08 -11.71
N ARG A 231 -4.57 8.42 -10.56
CA ARG A 231 -4.32 8.98 -9.23
C ARG A 231 -2.83 9.22 -8.91
N LYS A 232 -1.91 8.58 -9.64
CA LYS A 232 -0.47 8.79 -9.47
C LYS A 232 0.07 10.04 -10.15
N GLY A 233 -0.72 10.68 -11.03
CA GLY A 233 -0.45 12.01 -11.54
C GLY A 233 0.78 12.15 -12.42
N VAL A 234 1.32 11.04 -12.97
CA VAL A 234 2.55 11.05 -13.79
C VAL A 234 2.48 12.02 -14.97
N ARG A 235 1.30 12.21 -15.55
CA ARG A 235 1.10 13.20 -16.63
C ARG A 235 1.56 14.61 -16.26
N TYR A 236 1.33 15.03 -15.00
CA TYR A 236 1.75 16.35 -14.52
C TYR A 236 3.27 16.45 -14.32
N LEU A 237 3.93 15.32 -14.04
CA LEU A 237 5.39 15.25 -14.02
C LEU A 237 5.96 15.37 -15.45
N LEU A 238 5.34 14.73 -16.43
CA LEU A 238 5.71 14.89 -17.84
C LEU A 238 5.51 16.34 -18.30
N GLU A 239 4.41 17.00 -17.92
CA GLU A 239 4.16 18.41 -18.22
C GLU A 239 5.16 19.37 -17.52
N ALA A 240 5.68 18.99 -16.33
CA ALA A 240 6.70 19.76 -15.62
C ALA A 240 8.11 19.62 -16.23
N LEU A 241 8.37 18.53 -16.93
CA LEU A 241 9.73 18.21 -17.40
C LEU A 241 10.29 19.22 -18.43
N PRO A 242 9.54 19.73 -19.42
CA PRO A 242 10.02 20.80 -20.31
C PRO A 242 10.44 22.07 -19.56
N ILE A 243 9.73 22.41 -18.47
CA ILE A 243 10.06 23.59 -17.63
C ILE A 243 11.40 23.36 -16.91
N ILE A 244 11.63 22.14 -16.42
CA ILE A 244 12.90 21.76 -15.77
C ILE A 244 14.04 21.78 -16.79
N LEU A 245 13.84 21.12 -17.95
CA LEU A 245 14.83 21.01 -19.02
C LEU A 245 15.25 22.37 -19.59
N ALA A 246 14.37 23.37 -19.58
CA ALA A 246 14.68 24.73 -19.97
C ALA A 246 15.71 25.43 -19.05
N LYS A 247 15.93 24.87 -17.84
CA LYS A 247 16.89 25.41 -16.86
C LYS A 247 18.15 24.57 -16.73
N GLN A 248 18.02 23.25 -16.75
CA GLN A 248 19.14 22.32 -16.67
C GLN A 248 18.77 20.94 -17.23
N PRO A 249 19.75 20.19 -17.76
CA PRO A 249 19.49 18.81 -18.18
C PRO A 249 19.15 17.94 -16.99
N VAL A 250 18.16 17.05 -17.16
CA VAL A 250 17.75 16.03 -16.19
C VAL A 250 17.35 14.75 -16.90
N ARG A 251 17.35 13.64 -16.18
CA ARG A 251 16.81 12.36 -16.64
C ARG A 251 15.69 11.91 -15.72
N LEU A 252 14.53 11.56 -16.28
CA LEU A 252 13.40 11.03 -15.53
C LEU A 252 13.37 9.50 -15.65
N ARG A 253 13.36 8.83 -14.49
CA ARG A 253 13.29 7.39 -14.35
C ARG A 253 11.90 7.01 -13.82
N ILE A 254 11.15 6.21 -14.57
CA ILE A 254 9.79 5.79 -14.22
C ILE A 254 9.77 4.28 -13.99
N VAL A 255 9.59 3.87 -12.72
CA VAL A 255 9.47 2.47 -12.32
C VAL A 255 8.01 2.14 -12.08
N GLY A 256 7.53 1.08 -12.73
CA GLY A 256 6.18 0.55 -12.62
C GLY A 256 5.46 0.43 -13.95
N LYS A 257 4.28 -0.19 -13.90
CA LYS A 257 3.39 -0.38 -15.05
C LYS A 257 1.96 0.00 -14.67
N GLY A 258 1.11 0.23 -15.68
CA GLY A 258 -0.29 0.52 -15.42
C GLY A 258 -1.09 0.75 -16.69
N ILE A 259 -2.36 1.03 -16.51
CA ILE A 259 -3.32 1.18 -17.62
C ILE A 259 -3.08 2.42 -18.48
N LEU A 260 -2.35 3.41 -17.96
CA LEU A 260 -2.02 4.66 -18.66
C LEU A 260 -0.63 4.62 -19.30
N GLU A 261 0.09 3.49 -19.28
CA GLU A 261 1.47 3.43 -19.80
C GLU A 261 1.58 3.91 -21.24
N GLU A 262 0.71 3.46 -22.14
CA GLU A 262 0.72 3.84 -23.55
C GLU A 262 0.31 5.32 -23.76
N GLU A 263 -0.65 5.81 -22.98
CA GLU A 263 -1.05 7.22 -23.00
C GLU A 263 0.10 8.14 -22.56
N LEU A 264 0.81 7.74 -21.48
CA LEU A 264 1.96 8.50 -20.97
C LEU A 264 3.14 8.48 -21.96
N LYS A 265 3.37 7.38 -22.67
CA LYS A 265 4.39 7.31 -23.73
C LYS A 265 4.00 8.20 -24.92
N ALA A 266 2.74 8.22 -25.32
CA ALA A 266 2.25 9.12 -26.36
C ALA A 266 2.44 10.61 -25.97
N GLN A 267 2.07 10.97 -24.73
CA GLN A 267 2.32 12.30 -24.19
C GLN A 267 3.83 12.66 -24.18
N CYS A 268 4.69 11.68 -23.85
CA CYS A 268 6.14 11.84 -23.91
C CYS A 268 6.61 12.19 -25.34
N GLN A 269 6.09 11.52 -26.37
CA GLN A 269 6.39 11.80 -27.78
C GLN A 269 5.87 13.18 -28.21
N GLU A 270 4.62 13.53 -27.84
CA GLU A 270 4.05 14.85 -28.14
C GLU A 270 4.89 16.00 -27.55
N LEU A 271 5.49 15.77 -26.38
CA LEU A 271 6.37 16.75 -25.71
C LEU A 271 7.84 16.67 -26.13
N GLY A 272 8.23 15.72 -26.99
CA GLY A 272 9.61 15.51 -27.45
C GLY A 272 10.59 15.09 -26.34
N LEU A 273 10.12 14.25 -25.41
CA LEU A 273 10.83 13.89 -24.17
C LEU A 273 11.48 12.50 -24.20
N GLU A 274 11.37 11.74 -25.32
CA GLU A 274 11.82 10.33 -25.40
C GLU A 274 13.29 10.14 -25.04
N SER A 275 14.13 11.12 -25.36
CA SER A 275 15.58 11.03 -25.10
C SER A 275 15.98 11.21 -23.63
N VAL A 276 15.06 11.72 -22.80
CA VAL A 276 15.32 12.09 -21.39
C VAL A 276 14.49 11.30 -20.38
N ILE A 277 13.63 10.37 -20.84
CA ILE A 277 12.76 9.56 -19.99
C ILE A 277 13.03 8.07 -20.22
N ASP A 278 13.18 7.32 -19.12
CA ASP A 278 13.27 5.87 -19.12
C ASP A 278 12.06 5.24 -18.43
N PHE A 279 11.22 4.54 -19.20
CA PHE A 279 10.16 3.67 -18.67
C PHE A 279 10.74 2.30 -18.36
N LEU A 280 11.04 2.01 -17.09
CA LEU A 280 11.73 0.79 -16.66
C LEU A 280 10.79 -0.41 -16.49
N GLY A 281 9.49 -0.17 -16.41
CA GLY A 281 8.53 -1.23 -16.12
C GLY A 281 8.68 -1.79 -14.70
N PHE A 282 8.47 -3.10 -14.54
CA PHE A 282 8.74 -3.76 -13.27
C PHE A 282 10.23 -4.10 -13.17
N VAL A 283 10.82 -3.77 -12.03
CA VAL A 283 12.21 -4.05 -11.68
C VAL A 283 12.27 -4.97 -10.46
N THR A 284 13.40 -5.63 -10.23
CA THR A 284 13.64 -6.41 -9.01
C THR A 284 13.75 -5.50 -7.78
N LYS A 285 13.71 -6.07 -6.58
CA LYS A 285 13.90 -5.29 -5.33
C LYS A 285 15.28 -4.64 -5.27
N GLU A 286 16.29 -5.35 -5.74
CA GLU A 286 17.68 -4.92 -5.79
C GLU A 286 17.86 -3.74 -6.76
N GLU A 287 17.25 -3.82 -7.95
CA GLU A 287 17.23 -2.75 -8.94
C GLU A 287 16.44 -1.54 -8.42
N LEU A 288 15.30 -1.77 -7.77
CA LEU A 288 14.51 -0.69 -7.17
C LEU A 288 15.30 0.05 -6.09
N ALA A 289 15.98 -0.68 -5.21
CA ALA A 289 16.86 -0.08 -4.19
C ALA A 289 18.01 0.71 -4.82
N GLN A 290 18.53 0.25 -5.98
CA GLN A 290 19.55 0.97 -6.73
C GLN A 290 19.00 2.26 -7.36
N GLU A 291 17.78 2.25 -7.90
CA GLU A 291 17.12 3.45 -8.43
C GLU A 291 16.91 4.49 -7.32
N TYR A 292 16.41 4.07 -6.15
CA TYR A 292 16.32 4.97 -4.99
C TYR A 292 17.71 5.50 -4.57
N ALA A 293 18.72 4.63 -4.44
CA ALA A 293 20.04 5.02 -3.99
C ALA A 293 20.73 6.03 -4.95
N SER A 294 20.45 5.96 -6.25
CA SER A 294 21.11 6.77 -7.29
C SER A 294 20.32 8.00 -7.75
N CYS A 295 19.05 8.17 -7.36
CA CYS A 295 18.31 9.37 -7.76
C CYS A 295 18.76 10.60 -6.95
N ASP A 296 18.56 11.78 -7.52
CA ASP A 296 18.79 13.07 -6.86
C ASP A 296 17.52 13.58 -6.15
N VAL A 297 16.36 13.37 -6.78
CA VAL A 297 15.06 13.77 -6.25
C VAL A 297 14.03 12.66 -6.54
N PHE A 298 13.27 12.28 -5.54
CA PHE A 298 12.11 11.42 -5.69
C PHE A 298 10.83 12.25 -5.83
N VAL A 299 9.96 11.92 -6.79
CA VAL A 299 8.74 12.68 -7.06
C VAL A 299 7.52 11.79 -7.04
N LEU A 300 6.52 12.14 -6.22
CA LEU A 300 5.20 11.48 -6.19
C LEU A 300 4.07 12.50 -6.38
N PRO A 301 3.71 12.84 -7.62
CA PRO A 301 2.76 13.91 -7.94
C PRO A 301 1.30 13.41 -7.91
N SER A 302 0.95 12.60 -6.91
CA SER A 302 -0.39 12.00 -6.80
C SER A 302 -1.49 13.04 -6.76
N ILE A 303 -2.67 12.66 -7.24
CA ILE A 303 -3.84 13.53 -7.32
C ILE A 303 -5.07 12.86 -6.70
N VAL A 304 -6.10 13.62 -6.46
CA VAL A 304 -7.46 13.07 -6.38
C VAL A 304 -7.94 12.88 -7.83
N ASP A 305 -8.15 11.61 -8.22
CA ASP A 305 -8.54 11.25 -9.58
C ASP A 305 -10.01 11.56 -9.87
N SER A 306 -10.42 11.33 -11.11
CA SER A 306 -11.80 11.56 -11.59
C SER A 306 -12.87 10.75 -10.83
N LYS A 307 -12.47 9.70 -10.11
CA LYS A 307 -13.34 8.82 -9.30
C LYS A 307 -13.32 9.18 -7.81
N GLY A 308 -12.52 10.18 -7.42
CA GLY A 308 -12.30 10.58 -6.03
C GLY A 308 -11.37 9.64 -5.26
N ASP A 309 -10.59 8.79 -5.97
CA ASP A 309 -9.51 7.96 -5.41
C ASP A 309 -8.22 8.76 -5.33
N THR A 310 -7.38 8.43 -4.36
CA THR A 310 -6.10 9.11 -4.15
C THR A 310 -5.09 8.17 -3.48
N GLU A 311 -3.96 8.72 -3.02
CA GLU A 311 -2.92 7.95 -2.34
C GLU A 311 -3.34 7.56 -0.92
N GLY A 312 -3.30 6.26 -0.60
CA GLY A 312 -3.67 5.77 0.73
C GLY A 312 -2.65 6.12 1.82
N LEU A 313 -1.36 5.96 1.52
CA LEU A 313 -0.24 6.32 2.40
C LEU A 313 0.99 6.76 1.59
N GLY A 314 1.34 6.02 0.53
CA GLY A 314 2.52 6.29 -0.29
C GLY A 314 3.80 5.64 0.23
N ILE A 315 3.79 4.32 0.39
CA ILE A 315 4.95 3.54 0.88
C ILE A 315 6.25 3.84 0.10
N VAL A 316 6.14 4.16 -1.19
CA VAL A 316 7.27 4.51 -2.05
C VAL A 316 8.01 5.77 -1.59
N MET A 317 7.33 6.69 -0.88
CA MET A 317 7.99 7.85 -0.25
C MET A 317 8.77 7.41 0.99
N ILE A 318 8.22 6.48 1.79
CA ILE A 318 8.93 5.89 2.94
C ILE A 318 10.22 5.21 2.46
N GLU A 319 10.15 4.51 1.31
CA GLU A 319 11.29 3.88 0.67
C GLU A 319 12.33 4.91 0.19
N ALA A 320 11.89 6.00 -0.45
CA ALA A 320 12.79 7.09 -0.87
C ALA A 320 13.47 7.78 0.33
N LEU A 321 12.72 8.11 1.39
CA LEU A 321 13.25 8.70 2.61
C LEU A 321 14.20 7.76 3.35
N ALA A 322 13.97 6.44 3.33
CA ALA A 322 14.87 5.45 3.89
C ALA A 322 16.24 5.41 3.17
N HIS A 323 16.29 5.84 1.89
CA HIS A 323 17.52 6.04 1.13
C HIS A 323 18.09 7.47 1.27
N ALA A 324 17.60 8.24 2.24
CA ALA A 324 17.97 9.65 2.46
C ALA A 324 17.76 10.54 1.22
N LYS A 325 16.71 10.26 0.41
CA LYS A 325 16.41 11.05 -0.78
C LYS A 325 15.38 12.14 -0.48
N PRO A 326 15.59 13.36 -0.99
CA PRO A 326 14.60 14.42 -0.88
C PRO A 326 13.36 14.05 -1.70
N VAL A 327 12.18 14.31 -1.15
CA VAL A 327 10.90 13.99 -1.77
C VAL A 327 10.16 15.25 -2.15
N VAL A 328 9.64 15.30 -3.38
CA VAL A 328 8.64 16.28 -3.82
C VAL A 328 7.32 15.54 -4.03
N ALA A 329 6.27 15.95 -3.34
CA ALA A 329 4.97 15.29 -3.41
C ALA A 329 3.81 16.29 -3.33
N THR A 330 2.58 15.80 -3.43
CA THR A 330 1.36 16.59 -3.34
C THR A 330 0.63 16.27 -2.02
N PRO A 331 -0.04 17.23 -1.36
CA PRO A 331 -0.69 17.01 -0.06
C PRO A 331 -2.06 16.33 -0.21
N VAL A 332 -2.14 15.17 -0.91
CA VAL A 332 -3.38 14.43 -1.11
C VAL A 332 -3.36 13.10 -0.36
N GLY A 333 -4.53 12.65 0.09
CA GLY A 333 -4.67 11.36 0.77
C GLY A 333 -3.81 11.26 2.03
N GLY A 334 -3.08 10.15 2.15
CA GLY A 334 -2.16 9.88 3.28
C GLY A 334 -0.75 10.44 3.09
N ILE A 335 -0.46 11.19 2.04
CA ILE A 335 0.88 11.78 1.81
C ILE A 335 1.31 12.70 2.96
N PRO A 336 0.44 13.56 3.56
CA PRO A 336 0.79 14.37 4.70
C PRO A 336 1.17 13.58 5.97
N ASP A 337 0.81 12.30 6.06
CA ASP A 337 1.24 11.44 7.16
C ASP A 337 2.72 11.01 7.01
N VAL A 338 3.25 11.05 5.79
CA VAL A 338 4.65 10.65 5.49
C VAL A 338 5.55 11.86 5.42
N ILE A 339 5.16 12.89 4.68
CA ILE A 339 5.99 14.07 4.43
C ILE A 339 5.63 15.19 5.40
N ILE A 340 6.62 15.62 6.19
CA ILE A 340 6.55 16.84 7.00
C ILE A 340 7.07 17.99 6.12
N PRO A 341 6.20 18.96 5.75
CA PRO A 341 6.59 20.05 4.83
C PRO A 341 7.85 20.76 5.28
N ASP A 342 8.74 21.03 4.36
CA ASP A 342 10.03 21.75 4.54
C ASP A 342 11.01 21.11 5.54
N GLN A 343 10.65 19.95 6.12
CA GLN A 343 11.52 19.20 7.03
C GLN A 343 11.99 17.87 6.42
N THR A 344 11.09 17.09 5.81
CA THR A 344 11.42 15.78 5.21
C THR A 344 11.16 15.75 3.71
N GLY A 345 10.58 16.82 3.13
CA GLY A 345 10.30 16.94 1.72
C GLY A 345 9.52 18.22 1.41
N LEU A 346 9.24 18.43 0.14
CA LEU A 346 8.45 19.57 -0.33
C LEU A 346 7.06 19.11 -0.77
N LEU A 347 6.02 19.82 -0.33
CA LEU A 347 4.65 19.60 -0.77
C LEU A 347 4.22 20.71 -1.73
N VAL A 348 3.71 20.31 -2.90
CA VAL A 348 3.23 21.23 -3.94
C VAL A 348 1.76 20.94 -4.28
N PRO A 349 0.98 21.94 -4.73
CA PRO A 349 -0.41 21.70 -5.16
C PRO A 349 -0.51 20.61 -6.22
N GLU A 350 -1.52 19.73 -6.09
CA GLU A 350 -1.82 18.73 -7.11
C GLU A 350 -2.17 19.38 -8.46
N LYS A 351 -1.93 18.66 -9.58
CA LYS A 351 -2.27 19.10 -10.93
C LYS A 351 -1.60 20.44 -11.30
N ASN A 352 -0.44 20.73 -10.73
CA ASN A 352 0.30 21.98 -10.98
C ASN A 352 1.74 21.70 -11.43
N PRO A 353 1.98 21.52 -12.76
CA PRO A 353 3.30 21.27 -13.32
C PRO A 353 4.34 22.36 -13.01
N ASN A 354 3.91 23.64 -12.95
CA ASN A 354 4.80 24.74 -12.63
C ASN A 354 5.34 24.69 -11.20
N ALA A 355 4.45 24.41 -10.21
CA ALA A 355 4.87 24.26 -8.83
C ALA A 355 5.77 23.03 -8.65
N LEU A 356 5.45 21.92 -9.33
CA LEU A 356 6.25 20.70 -9.33
C LEU A 356 7.66 20.95 -9.91
N ALA A 357 7.74 21.61 -11.07
CA ALA A 357 9.01 21.97 -11.70
C ALA A 357 9.85 22.90 -10.79
N LYS A 358 9.22 23.91 -10.18
CA LYS A 358 9.88 24.83 -9.26
C LYS A 358 10.51 24.10 -8.07
N ALA A 359 9.76 23.21 -7.42
CA ALA A 359 10.25 22.45 -6.27
C ALA A 359 11.40 21.50 -6.64
N VAL A 360 11.31 20.81 -7.78
CA VAL A 360 12.39 19.96 -8.27
C VAL A 360 13.64 20.79 -8.55
N LEU A 361 13.52 21.92 -9.26
CA LEU A 361 14.63 22.83 -9.57
C LEU A 361 15.27 23.41 -8.31
N GLU A 362 14.47 23.76 -7.29
CA GLU A 362 14.96 24.22 -5.99
C GLU A 362 15.92 23.21 -5.35
N LEU A 363 15.51 21.94 -5.31
CA LEU A 363 16.34 20.86 -4.73
C LEU A 363 17.57 20.56 -5.56
N LEU A 364 17.47 20.60 -6.89
CA LEU A 364 18.60 20.35 -7.77
C LEU A 364 19.62 21.51 -7.74
N ALA A 365 19.15 22.74 -7.52
CA ALA A 365 20.02 23.93 -7.42
C ALA A 365 20.66 24.07 -6.01
N ASN A 366 20.09 23.42 -4.99
CA ASN A 366 20.60 23.49 -3.61
C ASN A 366 20.83 22.08 -3.04
N PRO A 367 21.98 21.43 -3.35
CA PRO A 367 22.30 20.08 -2.87
C PRO A 367 22.37 19.98 -1.34
N GLU A 368 22.77 21.03 -0.63
CA GLU A 368 22.82 21.05 0.84
C GLU A 368 21.41 20.93 1.43
N ARG A 369 20.44 21.69 0.91
CA ARG A 369 19.04 21.63 1.30
C ARG A 369 18.42 20.28 0.95
N ALA A 370 18.71 19.76 -0.25
CA ALA A 370 18.27 18.43 -0.67
C ALA A 370 18.79 17.33 0.29
N ALA A 371 20.06 17.37 0.63
CA ALA A 371 20.68 16.44 1.56
C ALA A 371 20.15 16.59 3.00
N GLU A 372 19.84 17.80 3.46
CA GLU A 372 19.21 18.06 4.76
C GLU A 372 17.82 17.40 4.83
N LEU A 373 16.95 17.65 3.84
CA LEU A 373 15.62 17.03 3.77
C LEU A 373 15.70 15.51 3.74
N GLY A 374 16.66 14.96 2.97
CA GLY A 374 16.88 13.52 2.90
C GLY A 374 17.33 12.93 4.25
N ARG A 375 18.28 13.57 4.95
CA ARG A 375 18.73 13.11 6.29
C ARG A 375 17.59 13.19 7.33
N ASN A 376 16.84 14.27 7.34
CA ASN A 376 15.70 14.43 8.23
C ASN A 376 14.64 13.38 7.95
N GLY A 377 14.36 13.12 6.65
CA GLY A 377 13.45 12.09 6.20
C GLY A 377 13.86 10.69 6.64
N LEU A 378 15.15 10.34 6.51
CA LEU A 378 15.69 9.06 6.98
C LEU A 378 15.49 8.90 8.49
N SER A 379 15.84 9.91 9.29
CA SER A 379 15.64 9.90 10.75
C SER A 379 14.17 9.73 11.13
N ASP A 380 13.29 10.43 10.44
CA ASP A 380 11.86 10.37 10.65
C ASP A 380 11.27 9.00 10.32
N VAL A 381 11.66 8.41 9.18
CA VAL A 381 11.23 7.05 8.78
C VAL A 381 11.70 6.00 9.78
N GLN A 382 12.95 6.08 10.23
CA GLN A 382 13.49 5.18 11.26
C GLN A 382 12.74 5.28 12.60
N SER A 383 12.19 6.45 12.92
CA SER A 383 11.42 6.67 14.14
C SER A 383 9.96 6.22 14.00
N ARG A 384 9.27 6.66 12.93
CA ARG A 384 7.80 6.50 12.80
C ARG A 384 7.37 5.24 12.07
N PHE A 385 8.17 4.75 11.12
CA PHE A 385 7.85 3.64 10.23
C PHE A 385 8.76 2.41 10.45
N SER A 386 9.53 2.39 11.56
CA SER A 386 10.31 1.22 11.93
C SER A 386 9.42 0.02 12.25
N TRP A 387 9.89 -1.16 11.90
CA TRP A 387 9.14 -2.39 12.19
C TRP A 387 8.95 -2.62 13.68
N GLU A 388 9.92 -2.24 14.53
CA GLU A 388 9.82 -2.33 15.96
C GLU A 388 8.59 -1.59 16.48
N ARG A 389 8.40 -0.35 16.04
CA ARG A 389 7.23 0.46 16.41
C ARG A 389 5.93 -0.12 15.84
N ILE A 390 5.92 -0.50 14.56
CA ILE A 390 4.71 -1.01 13.89
C ILE A 390 4.25 -2.32 14.53
N ILE A 391 5.18 -3.21 14.87
CA ILE A 391 4.85 -4.47 15.55
C ILE A 391 4.25 -4.24 16.93
N LEU A 392 4.76 -3.28 17.69
CA LEU A 392 4.16 -2.88 18.98
C LEU A 392 2.71 -2.41 18.83
N LEU A 393 2.41 -1.62 17.80
CA LEU A 393 1.04 -1.19 17.52
C LEU A 393 0.14 -2.39 17.19
N TRP A 394 0.60 -3.32 16.36
CA TRP A 394 -0.13 -4.55 16.04
C TRP A 394 -0.33 -5.45 17.26
N GLN A 395 0.71 -5.64 18.08
CA GLN A 395 0.61 -6.41 19.33
C GLN A 395 -0.47 -5.84 20.24
N LYS A 396 -0.47 -4.53 20.47
CA LYS A 396 -1.49 -3.85 21.29
C LYS A 396 -2.90 -4.11 20.78
N VAL A 397 -3.13 -4.01 19.47
CA VAL A 397 -4.46 -4.25 18.87
C VAL A 397 -4.86 -5.72 18.98
N PHE A 398 -3.96 -6.65 18.70
CA PHE A 398 -4.28 -8.08 18.74
C PHE A 398 -4.48 -8.59 20.17
N VAL A 399 -3.62 -8.17 21.11
CA VAL A 399 -3.79 -8.51 22.54
C VAL A 399 -5.14 -8.06 23.05
N LYS A 400 -5.50 -6.79 22.83
CA LYS A 400 -6.82 -6.25 23.21
C LYS A 400 -7.99 -7.02 22.59
N ALA A 401 -7.79 -7.63 21.42
CA ALA A 401 -8.84 -8.37 20.73
C ALA A 401 -9.01 -9.81 21.22
N VAL A 402 -7.95 -10.45 21.75
CA VAL A 402 -7.98 -11.85 22.22
C VAL A 402 -8.16 -11.97 23.74
N ASP A 403 -8.02 -10.88 24.48
CA ASP A 403 -8.43 -10.75 25.90
C ASP A 403 -9.95 -10.56 25.98
#